data_13eec330e1aa6a3ff1745949e6bcb934
#
_entry.id   13eec330e1aa6a3ff1745949e6bcb934
#
_cell.length_a   1.000
_cell.length_b   1.000
_cell.length_c   1.000
_cell.angle_alpha   90.00
_cell.angle_beta   90.00
_cell.angle_gamma   90.00
#
_symmetry.space_group_name_H-M   'P 1'
#
loop_
_entity.id
_entity.type
_entity.pdbx_description
1 polymer ?
#
loop_
_entity_poly.entity_id
_entity_poly.type
_entity_poly.pdbx_seq_one_letter_code
_entity_poly.pdbx_strand_id
1 'polypeptide(L)'
;SLQKNNISLFASEKNELYHYNISRGLIPVTRQDGIVSLADKKKISKPLYSNDSISLWEFNEQSHFICAEFHTKANALDQRSAEGLLRAHDLCQNNFDGIVIANDGMQFSAGVNLNVFLDMALKKEWKEIDSFLNQFQQACTQLRYAPFPVIAAPSGLAIGGGYEVVAQTDYVAAHS
;
A
#
# COMPACT_ATOMS: atom_id res chain seq x y z
N SER A 1 16.54 2.09 -32.19
CA SER A 1 15.58 1.74 -31.14
C SER A 1 16.26 1.95 -29.79
N LEU A 2 15.53 2.53 -28.82
CA LEU A 2 16.04 2.85 -27.46
C LEU A 2 16.59 1.63 -26.74
N GLN A 3 16.10 0.44 -27.02
CA GLN A 3 16.59 -0.83 -26.46
C GLN A 3 18.03 -1.18 -26.90
N LYS A 4 18.50 -0.73 -28.05
CA LYS A 4 19.85 -1.01 -28.53
C LYS A 4 20.94 -0.22 -27.79
N ASN A 5 20.58 0.86 -27.11
CA ASN A 5 21.52 1.77 -26.44
C ASN A 5 21.41 1.72 -24.90
N ASN A 6 20.72 0.76 -24.32
CA ASN A 6 20.49 0.64 -22.88
C ASN A 6 19.90 1.93 -22.24
N ILE A 7 19.12 2.71 -22.98
CA ILE A 7 18.51 3.95 -22.49
C ILE A 7 17.19 3.60 -21.80
N SER A 8 17.11 3.82 -20.49
CA SER A 8 15.86 3.74 -19.75
C SER A 8 14.93 4.86 -20.18
N LEU A 9 13.62 4.56 -20.33
CA LEU A 9 12.59 5.57 -20.60
C LEU A 9 12.38 6.51 -19.40
N PHE A 10 12.76 6.07 -18.19
CA PHE A 10 12.70 6.85 -16.96
C PHE A 10 14.04 6.77 -16.22
N ALA A 11 14.41 7.87 -15.61
CA ALA A 11 15.56 7.99 -14.72
C ALA A 11 15.14 8.69 -13.43
N SER A 12 15.83 8.40 -12.32
CA SER A 12 15.66 9.12 -11.05
C SER A 12 16.99 9.75 -10.65
N GLU A 13 16.99 11.06 -10.38
CA GLU A 13 18.13 11.81 -9.87
C GLU A 13 17.68 12.70 -8.72
N LYS A 14 18.39 12.67 -7.60
CA LYS A 14 18.13 13.51 -6.41
C LYS A 14 16.67 13.49 -5.94
N ASN A 15 16.03 12.30 -5.94
CA ASN A 15 14.63 12.08 -5.60
C ASN A 15 13.61 12.70 -6.58
N GLU A 16 14.03 13.09 -7.76
CA GLU A 16 13.15 13.52 -8.84
C GLU A 16 13.09 12.48 -9.93
N LEU A 17 11.92 12.37 -10.58
CA LEU A 17 11.68 11.47 -11.70
C LEU A 17 11.79 12.23 -13.02
N TYR A 18 12.51 11.64 -13.98
CA TYR A 18 12.68 12.16 -15.33
C TYR A 18 12.19 11.14 -16.35
N HIS A 19 11.66 11.64 -17.48
CA HIS A 19 11.43 10.81 -18.66
C HIS A 19 12.38 11.24 -19.78
N TYR A 20 12.76 10.26 -20.63
CA TYR A 20 13.65 10.54 -21.75
C TYR A 20 12.87 11.03 -22.98
N ASN A 21 13.21 12.22 -23.46
CA ASN A 21 12.72 12.76 -24.71
C ASN A 21 13.83 12.67 -25.78
N ILE A 22 13.48 12.18 -26.98
CA ILE A 22 14.45 11.93 -28.06
C ILE A 22 15.20 13.22 -28.48
N SER A 23 14.54 14.37 -28.45
CA SER A 23 15.10 15.62 -28.92
C SER A 23 15.72 16.48 -27.80
N ARG A 24 15.30 16.29 -26.55
CA ARG A 24 15.66 17.17 -25.41
C ARG A 24 16.41 16.44 -24.29
N GLY A 25 16.62 15.13 -24.39
CA GLY A 25 17.24 14.32 -23.33
C GLY A 25 16.30 14.07 -22.15
N LEU A 26 16.82 14.08 -20.92
CA LEU A 26 16.04 13.89 -19.71
C LEU A 26 15.21 15.16 -19.39
N ILE A 27 13.90 14.97 -19.25
CA ILE A 27 12.94 16.02 -18.89
C ILE A 27 12.27 15.61 -17.58
N PRO A 28 12.15 16.51 -16.58
CA PRO A 28 11.45 16.21 -15.35
C PRO A 28 10.00 15.79 -15.62
N VAL A 29 9.54 14.75 -14.91
CA VAL A 29 8.12 14.37 -14.91
C VAL A 29 7.38 15.35 -14.01
N THR A 30 6.60 16.24 -14.64
CA THR A 30 5.76 17.19 -13.92
C THR A 30 4.36 16.59 -13.76
N ARG A 31 3.82 16.66 -12.55
CA ARG A 31 2.43 16.33 -12.24
C ARG A 31 1.67 17.64 -11.97
N GLN A 32 0.35 17.59 -12.10
CA GLN A 32 -0.48 18.69 -11.65
C GLN A 32 -0.36 18.85 -10.12
N ASP A 33 -0.45 20.07 -9.63
CA ASP A 33 -0.42 20.33 -8.19
C ASP A 33 -1.50 19.52 -7.47
N GLY A 34 -1.12 18.86 -6.38
CA GLY A 34 -2.00 18.00 -5.61
C GLY A 34 -2.10 16.54 -6.08
N ILE A 35 -1.48 16.17 -7.20
CA ILE A 35 -1.43 14.77 -7.64
C ILE A 35 -0.18 14.11 -7.08
N VAL A 36 -0.41 13.09 -6.25
CA VAL A 36 0.61 12.19 -5.68
C VAL A 36 0.47 10.81 -6.32
N SER A 37 1.57 10.26 -6.83
CA SER A 37 1.58 8.96 -7.51
C SER A 37 2.45 7.97 -6.75
N LEU A 38 1.85 6.87 -6.28
CA LEU A 38 2.58 5.78 -5.64
C LEU A 38 3.58 5.15 -6.61
N ALA A 39 3.21 4.95 -7.89
CA ALA A 39 4.09 4.44 -8.93
C ALA A 39 5.34 5.30 -9.14
N ASP A 40 5.22 6.61 -9.05
CA ASP A 40 6.37 7.52 -9.16
C ASP A 40 7.22 7.46 -7.88
N LYS A 41 6.60 7.43 -6.71
CA LYS A 41 7.28 7.30 -5.42
C LYS A 41 8.15 6.05 -5.36
N LYS A 42 7.65 4.92 -5.83
CA LYS A 42 8.37 3.63 -5.89
C LYS A 42 9.65 3.67 -6.75
N LYS A 43 9.74 4.59 -7.71
CA LYS A 43 10.93 4.76 -8.56
C LYS A 43 12.03 5.60 -7.92
N ILE A 44 11.67 6.49 -6.98
CA ILE A 44 12.60 7.49 -6.42
C ILE A 44 12.93 7.26 -4.94
N SER A 45 12.18 6.42 -4.24
CA SER A 45 12.40 6.18 -2.81
C SER A 45 12.30 4.70 -2.44
N LYS A 46 12.74 4.39 -1.23
CA LYS A 46 12.53 3.08 -0.60
C LYS A 46 11.37 3.17 0.39
N PRO A 47 10.64 2.08 0.65
CA PRO A 47 9.61 2.07 1.67
C PRO A 47 10.23 2.22 3.07
N LEU A 48 9.48 2.82 4.00
CA LEU A 48 9.80 2.86 5.43
C LEU A 48 9.84 1.47 6.05
N TYR A 49 8.95 0.61 5.57
CA TYR A 49 8.82 -0.78 5.95
C TYR A 49 8.30 -1.57 4.76
N SER A 50 8.75 -2.82 4.62
CA SER A 50 8.23 -3.74 3.62
C SER A 50 8.41 -5.17 4.08
N ASN A 51 7.42 -6.01 3.80
CA ASN A 51 7.50 -7.46 3.84
C ASN A 51 6.92 -8.04 2.54
N ASP A 52 6.68 -9.34 2.45
CA ASP A 52 6.19 -9.97 1.22
C ASP A 52 4.73 -9.61 0.85
N SER A 53 4.01 -8.91 1.72
CA SER A 53 2.56 -8.68 1.55
C SER A 53 2.16 -7.21 1.55
N ILE A 54 2.94 -6.35 2.18
CA ILE A 54 2.63 -4.92 2.35
C ILE A 54 3.89 -4.08 2.37
N SER A 55 3.81 -2.88 1.80
CA SER A 55 4.86 -1.85 1.90
C SER A 55 4.26 -0.55 2.43
N LEU A 56 5.04 0.16 3.24
CA LEU A 56 4.69 1.46 3.81
C LEU A 56 5.58 2.54 3.17
N TRP A 57 4.96 3.50 2.52
CA TRP A 57 5.63 4.57 1.78
C TRP A 57 5.37 5.91 2.43
N GLU A 58 6.42 6.70 2.61
CA GLU A 58 6.32 8.06 3.12
C GLU A 58 5.97 9.04 2.01
N PHE A 59 5.00 9.91 2.26
CA PHE A 59 4.68 11.07 1.44
C PHE A 59 4.73 12.34 2.28
N ASN A 60 5.35 13.39 1.74
CA ASN A 60 5.57 14.66 2.43
C ASN A 60 5.41 15.89 1.52
N GLU A 61 4.72 15.75 0.38
CA GLU A 61 4.60 16.81 -0.61
C GLU A 61 3.65 17.94 -0.16
N GLN A 62 2.52 17.59 0.46
CA GLN A 62 1.51 18.54 0.97
C GLN A 62 1.17 18.29 2.43
N SER A 63 1.18 17.05 2.86
CA SER A 63 1.05 16.59 4.23
C SER A 63 1.91 15.36 4.43
N HIS A 64 2.36 15.16 5.65
CA HIS A 64 3.27 14.08 5.99
C HIS A 64 2.49 12.82 6.37
N PHE A 65 2.24 11.92 5.43
CA PHE A 65 1.45 10.71 5.65
C PHE A 65 2.13 9.43 5.18
N ILE A 66 1.66 8.31 5.69
CA ILE A 66 2.06 6.97 5.27
C ILE A 66 1.05 6.45 4.24
N CYS A 67 1.53 5.96 3.08
CA CYS A 67 0.73 5.14 2.19
C CYS A 67 1.03 3.66 2.45
N ALA A 68 0.02 2.90 2.85
CA ALA A 68 0.09 1.45 3.01
C ALA A 68 -0.40 0.78 1.73
N GLU A 69 0.48 0.00 1.08
CA GLU A 69 0.22 -0.69 -0.19
C GLU A 69 0.29 -2.20 0.00
N PHE A 70 -0.80 -2.91 -0.28
CA PHE A 70 -0.78 -4.37 -0.43
C PHE A 70 -0.25 -4.76 -1.80
N HIS A 71 0.59 -5.81 -1.87
CA HIS A 71 1.19 -6.25 -3.13
C HIS A 71 1.32 -7.77 -3.27
N THR A 72 0.53 -8.54 -2.52
CA THR A 72 0.37 -9.97 -2.76
C THR A 72 -0.36 -10.23 -4.08
N LYS A 73 -0.39 -11.48 -4.52
CA LYS A 73 -1.24 -11.86 -5.66
C LYS A 73 -2.70 -11.51 -5.36
N ALA A 74 -3.32 -10.70 -6.24
CA ALA A 74 -4.67 -10.18 -6.09
C ALA A 74 -4.86 -9.30 -4.83
N ASN A 75 -3.79 -8.80 -4.24
CA ASN A 75 -3.79 -8.06 -2.98
C ASN A 75 -4.54 -8.82 -1.87
N ALA A 76 -4.41 -10.17 -1.87
CA ALA A 76 -4.99 -11.01 -0.84
C ALA A 76 -4.30 -10.77 0.49
N LEU A 77 -5.09 -10.69 1.56
CA LEU A 77 -4.60 -10.39 2.90
C LEU A 77 -4.16 -11.68 3.63
N ASP A 78 -3.08 -11.55 4.35
CA ASP A 78 -2.48 -12.60 5.18
C ASP A 78 -1.96 -12.01 6.50
N GLN A 79 -1.29 -12.82 7.30
CA GLN A 79 -0.73 -12.40 8.58
C GLN A 79 0.26 -11.23 8.44
N ARG A 80 1.06 -11.21 7.37
CA ARG A 80 2.04 -10.15 7.11
C ARG A 80 1.37 -8.84 6.71
N SER A 81 0.22 -8.91 6.03
CA SER A 81 -0.61 -7.73 5.75
C SER A 81 -1.12 -7.10 7.04
N ALA A 82 -1.62 -7.91 7.98
CA ALA A 82 -2.08 -7.44 9.29
C ALA A 82 -0.94 -6.83 10.11
N GLU A 83 0.22 -7.49 10.13
CA GLU A 83 1.45 -6.97 10.77
C GLU A 83 1.85 -5.60 10.20
N GLY A 84 1.83 -5.45 8.88
CA GLY A 84 2.17 -4.19 8.24
C GLY A 84 1.18 -3.06 8.54
N LEU A 85 -0.13 -3.35 8.67
CA LEU A 85 -1.12 -2.37 9.09
C LEU A 85 -0.88 -1.92 10.54
N LEU A 86 -0.58 -2.85 11.46
CA LEU A 86 -0.20 -2.53 12.84
C LEU A 86 1.06 -1.66 12.87
N ARG A 87 2.04 -2.00 12.04
CA ARG A 87 3.28 -1.21 11.92
C ARG A 87 3.03 0.18 11.36
N ALA A 88 2.11 0.34 10.40
CA ALA A 88 1.72 1.65 9.88
C ALA A 88 1.11 2.52 10.98
N HIS A 89 0.23 1.95 11.79
CA HIS A 89 -0.37 2.62 12.94
C HIS A 89 0.71 3.11 13.94
N ASP A 90 1.62 2.23 14.35
CA ASP A 90 2.68 2.57 15.31
C ASP A 90 3.62 3.67 14.80
N LEU A 91 3.99 3.61 13.52
CA LEU A 91 4.82 4.65 12.90
C LEU A 91 4.08 5.98 12.83
N CYS A 92 2.77 5.94 12.52
CA CYS A 92 1.98 7.15 12.33
C CYS A 92 1.81 7.92 13.64
N GLN A 93 1.62 7.25 14.76
CA GLN A 93 1.34 7.90 16.08
C GLN A 93 2.32 9.00 16.45
N ASN A 94 3.58 8.91 16.04
CA ASN A 94 4.62 9.82 16.53
C ASN A 94 5.22 10.74 15.45
N ASN A 95 4.99 10.42 14.16
CA ASN A 95 5.79 11.04 13.11
C ASN A 95 4.99 11.47 11.87
N PHE A 96 3.70 11.15 11.77
CA PHE A 96 2.93 11.38 10.54
C PHE A 96 1.54 11.95 10.86
N ASP A 97 0.95 12.62 9.88
CA ASP A 97 -0.36 13.27 9.99
C ASP A 97 -1.52 12.29 9.76
N GLY A 98 -1.26 11.13 9.14
CA GLY A 98 -2.29 10.14 8.85
C GLY A 98 -1.81 8.96 8.00
N ILE A 99 -2.75 8.04 7.72
CA ILE A 99 -2.52 6.87 6.88
C ILE A 99 -3.47 6.90 5.68
N VAL A 100 -2.93 6.63 4.49
CA VAL A 100 -3.71 6.34 3.28
C VAL A 100 -3.47 4.88 2.90
N ILE A 101 -4.53 4.09 2.73
CA ILE A 101 -4.44 2.72 2.25
C ILE A 101 -4.83 2.71 0.78
N ALA A 102 -3.85 2.48 -0.10
CA ALA A 102 -4.03 2.53 -1.54
C ALA A 102 -3.09 1.55 -2.25
N ASN A 103 -3.49 1.02 -3.38
CA ASN A 103 -2.69 0.10 -4.18
C ASN A 103 -2.57 0.59 -5.62
N ASP A 104 -1.40 0.38 -6.22
CA ASP A 104 -1.24 0.43 -7.66
C ASP A 104 -1.74 -0.90 -8.25
N GLY A 105 -2.91 -0.92 -8.87
CA GLY A 105 -3.42 -2.14 -9.46
C GLY A 105 -4.89 -2.07 -9.86
N MET A 106 -5.37 -3.15 -10.48
CA MET A 106 -6.75 -3.23 -10.96
C MET A 106 -7.77 -3.53 -9.86
N GLN A 107 -7.32 -3.86 -8.65
CA GLN A 107 -8.18 -4.17 -7.52
C GLN A 107 -7.51 -3.79 -6.20
N PHE A 108 -8.35 -3.39 -5.25
CA PHE A 108 -7.89 -3.03 -3.92
C PHE A 108 -7.47 -4.26 -3.12
N SER A 109 -8.37 -5.25 -2.97
CA SER A 109 -8.07 -6.52 -2.30
C SER A 109 -9.14 -7.56 -2.58
N ALA A 110 -8.69 -8.79 -2.86
CA ALA A 110 -9.54 -9.97 -2.95
C ALA A 110 -9.95 -10.55 -1.58
N GLY A 111 -9.58 -9.88 -0.49
CA GLY A 111 -9.83 -10.35 0.86
C GLY A 111 -8.77 -11.35 1.34
N VAL A 112 -9.11 -12.11 2.37
CA VAL A 112 -8.20 -13.08 3.00
C VAL A 112 -7.91 -14.26 2.06
N ASN A 113 -6.66 -14.74 2.06
CA ASN A 113 -6.25 -15.90 1.27
C ASN A 113 -6.84 -17.19 1.83
N LEU A 114 -8.01 -17.58 1.29
CA LEU A 114 -8.75 -18.77 1.75
C LEU A 114 -7.97 -20.07 1.58
N ASN A 115 -7.05 -20.18 0.61
CA ASN A 115 -6.25 -21.40 0.44
C ASN A 115 -5.32 -21.63 1.63
N VAL A 116 -4.73 -20.56 2.17
CA VAL A 116 -3.89 -20.64 3.38
C VAL A 116 -4.72 -21.12 4.58
N PHE A 117 -5.95 -20.60 4.73
CA PHE A 117 -6.86 -21.04 5.78
C PHE A 117 -7.27 -22.51 5.64
N LEU A 118 -7.58 -22.93 4.42
CA LEU A 118 -7.93 -24.34 4.15
C LEU A 118 -6.77 -25.26 4.50
N ASP A 119 -5.55 -24.92 4.10
CA ASP A 119 -4.36 -25.70 4.41
C ASP A 119 -4.12 -25.80 5.92
N MET A 120 -4.24 -24.69 6.66
CA MET A 120 -4.15 -24.70 8.12
C MET A 120 -5.23 -25.57 8.77
N ALA A 121 -6.48 -25.47 8.29
CA ALA A 121 -7.60 -26.26 8.80
C ALA A 121 -7.40 -27.76 8.55
N LEU A 122 -6.93 -28.15 7.36
CA LEU A 122 -6.62 -29.55 7.03
C LEU A 122 -5.51 -30.13 7.93
N LYS A 123 -4.52 -29.29 8.29
CA LYS A 123 -3.45 -29.64 9.22
C LYS A 123 -3.86 -29.53 10.70
N LYS A 124 -5.09 -29.05 10.98
CA LYS A 124 -5.60 -28.80 12.33
C LYS A 124 -4.78 -27.76 13.12
N GLU A 125 -4.20 -26.79 12.41
CA GLU A 125 -3.40 -25.69 12.96
C GLU A 125 -4.34 -24.57 13.50
N TRP A 126 -5.21 -24.89 14.45
CA TRP A 126 -6.24 -23.98 14.96
C TRP A 126 -5.67 -22.76 15.67
N LYS A 127 -4.50 -22.91 16.31
CA LYS A 127 -3.83 -21.81 17.00
C LYS A 127 -3.30 -20.76 16.03
N GLU A 128 -2.81 -21.18 14.90
CA GLU A 128 -2.31 -20.30 13.82
C GLU A 128 -3.47 -19.53 13.19
N ILE A 129 -4.61 -20.18 12.98
CA ILE A 129 -5.84 -19.53 12.50
C ILE A 129 -6.31 -18.49 13.52
N ASP A 130 -6.41 -18.86 14.80
CA ASP A 130 -6.82 -17.96 15.88
C ASP A 130 -5.87 -16.77 16.00
N SER A 131 -4.57 -17.02 15.94
CA SER A 131 -3.52 -15.97 15.98
C SER A 131 -3.68 -14.98 14.83
N PHE A 132 -3.88 -15.46 13.59
CA PHE A 132 -4.11 -14.58 12.45
C PHE A 132 -5.39 -13.76 12.61
N LEU A 133 -6.51 -14.39 12.99
CA LEU A 133 -7.79 -13.70 13.15
C LEU A 133 -7.69 -12.61 14.22
N ASN A 134 -7.07 -12.90 15.36
CA ASN A 134 -6.86 -11.93 16.42
C ASN A 134 -5.99 -10.75 15.95
N GLN A 135 -4.90 -11.03 15.24
CA GLN A 135 -4.01 -9.98 14.72
C GLN A 135 -4.72 -9.11 13.67
N PHE A 136 -5.50 -9.71 12.76
CA PHE A 136 -6.26 -8.98 11.76
C PHE A 136 -7.34 -8.10 12.41
N GLN A 137 -8.08 -8.63 13.38
CA GLN A 137 -9.07 -7.87 14.14
C GLN A 137 -8.42 -6.73 14.94
N GLN A 138 -7.23 -6.96 15.51
CA GLN A 138 -6.46 -5.91 16.18
C GLN A 138 -6.07 -4.81 15.20
N ALA A 139 -5.58 -5.15 14.01
CA ALA A 139 -5.24 -4.17 12.98
C ALA A 139 -6.47 -3.32 12.58
N CYS A 140 -7.60 -3.97 12.32
CA CYS A 140 -8.86 -3.29 12.03
C CYS A 140 -9.30 -2.36 13.17
N THR A 141 -9.18 -2.80 14.42
CA THR A 141 -9.52 -2.00 15.60
C THR A 141 -8.61 -0.79 15.74
N GLN A 142 -7.31 -0.95 15.52
CA GLN A 142 -6.37 0.16 15.58
C GLN A 142 -6.60 1.20 14.47
N LEU A 143 -6.95 0.77 13.25
CA LEU A 143 -7.33 1.70 12.18
C LEU A 143 -8.57 2.50 12.56
N ARG A 144 -9.61 1.83 13.09
CA ARG A 144 -10.88 2.46 13.46
C ARG A 144 -10.76 3.50 14.56
N TYR A 145 -9.89 3.26 15.53
CA TYR A 145 -9.72 4.12 16.72
C TYR A 145 -8.40 4.88 16.71
N ALA A 146 -7.78 4.99 15.54
CA ALA A 146 -6.55 5.77 15.38
C ALA A 146 -6.76 7.24 15.82
N PRO A 147 -5.80 7.85 16.52
CA PRO A 147 -5.90 9.27 16.93
C PRO A 147 -5.53 10.23 15.78
N PHE A 148 -5.44 9.74 14.55
CA PHE A 148 -5.10 10.45 13.32
C PHE A 148 -5.97 9.96 12.18
N PRO A 149 -6.15 10.73 11.08
CA PRO A 149 -6.94 10.32 9.94
C PRO A 149 -6.44 9.04 9.26
N VAL A 150 -7.36 8.12 8.99
CA VAL A 150 -7.11 6.93 8.18
C VAL A 150 -8.06 6.94 6.99
N ILE A 151 -7.51 6.93 5.78
CA ILE A 151 -8.25 7.03 4.52
C ILE A 151 -8.01 5.76 3.70
N ALA A 152 -9.07 5.15 3.19
CA ALA A 152 -8.94 4.14 2.15
C ALA A 152 -9.22 4.73 0.78
N ALA A 153 -8.36 4.44 -0.20
CA ALA A 153 -8.52 4.81 -1.59
C ALA A 153 -8.65 3.55 -2.48
N PRO A 154 -9.76 2.80 -2.36
CA PRO A 154 -9.94 1.58 -3.13
C PRO A 154 -10.18 1.90 -4.61
N SER A 155 -9.42 1.19 -5.46
CA SER A 155 -9.66 1.13 -6.90
C SER A 155 -10.05 -0.29 -7.28
N GLY A 156 -11.14 -0.47 -7.99
CA GLY A 156 -11.67 -1.77 -8.34
C GLY A 156 -12.17 -2.58 -7.15
N LEU A 157 -11.95 -3.89 -7.16
CA LEU A 157 -12.55 -4.84 -6.24
C LEU A 157 -11.99 -4.71 -4.80
N ALA A 158 -12.88 -4.59 -3.83
CA ALA A 158 -12.60 -4.67 -2.39
C ALA A 158 -13.63 -5.61 -1.74
N ILE A 159 -13.25 -6.85 -1.43
CA ILE A 159 -14.15 -7.87 -0.88
C ILE A 159 -13.61 -8.55 0.37
N GLY A 160 -14.49 -9.16 1.18
CA GLY A 160 -14.13 -9.86 2.41
C GLY A 160 -13.27 -8.99 3.31
N GLY A 161 -12.13 -9.51 3.76
CA GLY A 161 -11.16 -8.77 4.60
C GLY A 161 -10.69 -7.45 3.98
N GLY A 162 -10.63 -7.34 2.63
CA GLY A 162 -10.33 -6.08 1.96
C GLY A 162 -11.41 -5.02 2.20
N TYR A 163 -12.68 -5.40 2.16
CA TYR A 163 -13.78 -4.50 2.53
C TYR A 163 -13.80 -4.21 4.03
N GLU A 164 -13.46 -5.18 4.87
CA GLU A 164 -13.36 -4.97 6.31
C GLU A 164 -12.33 -3.89 6.64
N VAL A 165 -11.16 -3.90 6.00
CA VAL A 165 -10.16 -2.82 6.15
C VAL A 165 -10.75 -1.47 5.72
N VAL A 166 -11.39 -1.38 4.55
CA VAL A 166 -12.03 -0.14 4.07
C VAL A 166 -13.08 0.38 5.06
N ALA A 167 -13.91 -0.51 5.60
CA ALA A 167 -14.98 -0.16 6.53
C ALA A 167 -14.49 0.35 7.91
N GLN A 168 -13.20 0.20 8.23
CA GLN A 168 -12.60 0.70 9.46
C GLN A 168 -11.87 2.04 9.29
N THR A 169 -11.92 2.64 8.11
CA THR A 169 -11.28 3.94 7.86
C THR A 169 -12.25 5.11 8.07
N ASP A 170 -11.73 6.30 8.36
CA ASP A 170 -12.53 7.51 8.58
C ASP A 170 -13.18 8.01 7.29
N TYR A 171 -12.50 7.82 6.16
CA TYR A 171 -12.97 8.27 4.86
C TYR A 171 -12.60 7.29 3.74
N VAL A 172 -13.50 7.14 2.76
CA VAL A 172 -13.29 6.28 1.61
C VAL A 172 -13.33 7.11 0.33
N ALA A 173 -12.20 7.17 -0.38
CA ALA A 173 -12.05 7.81 -1.69
C ALA A 173 -12.03 6.72 -2.77
N ALA A 174 -13.20 6.17 -3.12
CA ALA A 174 -13.30 5.09 -4.10
C ALA A 174 -13.14 5.60 -5.54
N HIS A 175 -12.40 4.84 -6.35
CA HIS A 175 -12.32 5.01 -7.79
C HIS A 175 -13.05 3.85 -8.50
N SER A 176 -13.91 4.20 -9.46
CA SER A 176 -14.68 3.25 -10.29
C SER A 176 -13.84 2.67 -11.42
#